data_b2773968d42ea95a8afc9f1e4ddd4d11
#
_entry.id   b2773968d42ea95a8afc9f1e4ddd4d11
#
_cell.length_a   1.000
_cell.length_b   1.000
_cell.length_c   1.000
_cell.angle_alpha   90.00
_cell.angle_beta   90.00
_cell.angle_gamma   90.00
#
_symmetry.space_group_name_H-M   'P 1'
#
loop_
_entity.id
_entity.type
_entity.pdbx_description
1 polymer ?
#
loop_
_entity_poly.entity_id
_entity_poly.type
_entity_poly.pdbx_seq_one_letter_code
_entity_poly.pdbx_strand_id
1 'polypeptide(L)'
;MKDISVCIDCDVIQADGGTRTASITGGFVALYLAMEKLVARKKLEVNPIREFVAAVSCDIFAGEKILDVDYEEDSHAQVDMNFVLTESGKIVEIQGTAEELPFAEVFILVL
;
A
#
# COMPACT_ATOMS: atom_id res chain seq x y z
N MET A 1 10.47 -17.06 -13.28
CA MET A 1 9.43 -16.79 -14.29
C MET A 1 10.12 -16.20 -15.51
N LYS A 2 9.93 -16.82 -16.66
CA LYS A 2 10.68 -16.45 -17.84
C LYS A 2 9.74 -15.76 -18.82
N ASP A 3 10.12 -14.54 -19.22
CA ASP A 3 9.45 -13.78 -20.29
C ASP A 3 7.93 -13.57 -20.08
N ILE A 4 7.48 -13.43 -18.83
CA ILE A 4 6.10 -13.11 -18.52
C ILE A 4 6.03 -11.69 -17.98
N SER A 5 5.16 -10.89 -18.58
CA SER A 5 4.84 -9.55 -18.10
C SER A 5 3.45 -9.56 -17.50
N VAL A 6 3.29 -8.95 -16.32
CA VAL A 6 2.01 -8.86 -15.65
C VAL A 6 1.63 -7.39 -15.53
N CYS A 7 0.41 -7.07 -15.98
CA CYS A 7 -0.15 -5.74 -15.82
C CYS A 7 -1.27 -5.80 -14.77
N ILE A 8 -1.19 -4.92 -13.78
CA ILE A 8 -2.22 -4.81 -12.74
C ILE A 8 -3.00 -3.51 -13.00
N ASP A 9 -4.30 -3.66 -13.19
CA ASP A 9 -5.20 -2.54 -13.41
C ASP A 9 -6.13 -2.42 -12.21
N CYS A 10 -6.14 -1.25 -11.57
CA CYS A 10 -6.94 -0.99 -10.38
C CYS A 10 -8.07 -0.03 -10.74
N ASP A 11 -9.30 -0.55 -10.76
CA ASP A 11 -10.50 0.23 -11.04
C ASP A 11 -11.16 0.63 -9.72
N VAL A 12 -11.24 1.93 -9.46
CA VAL A 12 -11.79 2.47 -8.22
C VAL A 12 -13.29 2.69 -8.40
N ILE A 13 -14.09 1.86 -7.78
CA ILE A 13 -15.55 1.96 -7.82
C ILE A 13 -16.05 3.00 -6.83
N GLN A 14 -15.49 2.99 -5.62
CA GLN A 14 -15.81 3.96 -4.58
C GLN A 14 -14.54 4.34 -3.84
N ALA A 15 -14.20 5.62 -3.88
CA ALA A 15 -13.01 6.14 -3.22
C ALA A 15 -13.31 6.57 -1.78
N ASP A 16 -12.34 6.37 -0.90
CA ASP A 16 -12.33 6.86 0.46
C ASP A 16 -10.87 7.24 0.79
N GLY A 17 -10.55 7.53 2.04
CA GLY A 17 -9.16 7.77 2.43
C GLY A 17 -8.27 6.55 2.14
N GLY A 18 -7.04 6.79 1.72
CA GLY A 18 -6.09 5.72 1.43
C GLY A 18 -6.37 4.93 0.15
N THR A 19 -6.98 5.55 -0.86
CA THR A 19 -7.31 4.89 -2.13
C THR A 19 -6.07 4.28 -2.80
N ARG A 20 -4.96 5.01 -2.84
CA ARG A 20 -3.72 4.51 -3.45
C ARG A 20 -3.17 3.29 -2.71
N THR A 21 -3.13 3.34 -1.39
CA THR A 21 -2.63 2.22 -0.57
C THR A 21 -3.55 1.02 -0.62
N ALA A 22 -4.85 1.22 -0.63
CA ALA A 22 -5.82 0.14 -0.83
C ALA A 22 -5.63 -0.51 -2.20
N SER A 23 -5.36 0.27 -3.25
CA SER A 23 -5.08 -0.23 -4.60
C SER A 23 -3.81 -1.08 -4.64
N ILE A 24 -2.76 -0.66 -3.95
CA ILE A 24 -1.49 -1.41 -3.88
C ILE A 24 -1.72 -2.76 -3.18
N THR A 25 -2.40 -2.76 -2.04
CA THR A 25 -2.67 -3.98 -1.29
C THR A 25 -3.59 -4.91 -2.08
N GLY A 26 -4.67 -4.39 -2.64
CA GLY A 26 -5.61 -5.17 -3.46
C GLY A 26 -4.95 -5.69 -4.73
N GLY A 27 -4.14 -4.89 -5.39
CA GLY A 27 -3.38 -5.30 -6.57
C GLY A 27 -2.42 -6.43 -6.27
N PHE A 28 -1.77 -6.40 -5.11
CA PHE A 28 -0.90 -7.49 -4.66
C PHE A 28 -1.70 -8.78 -4.46
N VAL A 29 -2.86 -8.71 -3.81
CA VAL A 29 -3.72 -9.89 -3.60
C VAL A 29 -4.13 -10.48 -4.94
N ALA A 30 -4.54 -9.64 -5.88
CA ALA A 30 -4.91 -10.09 -7.23
C ALA A 30 -3.75 -10.79 -7.94
N LEU A 31 -2.54 -10.23 -7.83
CA LEU A 31 -1.33 -10.81 -8.39
C LEU A 31 -1.05 -12.19 -7.79
N TYR A 32 -1.12 -12.30 -6.46
CA TYR A 32 -0.88 -13.56 -5.76
C TYR A 32 -1.85 -14.63 -6.22
N LEU A 33 -3.14 -14.30 -6.29
CA LEU A 33 -4.18 -15.24 -6.74
C LEU A 33 -3.99 -15.64 -8.21
N ALA A 34 -3.57 -14.73 -9.06
CA ALA A 34 -3.27 -15.02 -10.45
C ALA A 34 -2.11 -16.01 -10.58
N MET A 35 -1.05 -15.82 -9.78
CA MET A 35 0.10 -16.74 -9.77
C MET A 35 -0.32 -18.14 -9.28
N GLU A 36 -1.14 -18.21 -8.23
CA GLU A 36 -1.69 -19.49 -7.74
C GLU A 36 -2.51 -20.20 -8.82
N LYS A 37 -3.31 -19.46 -9.59
CA LYS A 37 -4.05 -20.03 -10.73
C LYS A 37 -3.12 -20.60 -11.79
N LEU A 38 -2.03 -19.92 -12.10
CA LEU A 38 -1.07 -20.41 -13.09
C LEU A 38 -0.39 -21.70 -12.62
N VAL A 39 -0.09 -21.79 -11.32
CA VAL A 39 0.44 -23.03 -10.73
C VAL A 39 -0.60 -24.16 -10.86
N ALA A 40 -1.86 -23.91 -10.50
CA ALA A 40 -2.92 -24.90 -10.58
C ALA A 40 -3.16 -25.39 -12.01
N ARG A 41 -2.96 -24.52 -13.00
CA ARG A 41 -3.09 -24.86 -14.43
C ARG A 41 -1.80 -25.38 -15.05
N LYS A 42 -0.79 -25.66 -14.24
CA LYS A 42 0.52 -26.18 -14.65
C LYS A 42 1.26 -25.27 -15.64
N LYS A 43 1.00 -23.97 -15.60
CA LYS A 43 1.75 -22.96 -16.37
C LYS A 43 3.00 -22.49 -15.65
N LEU A 44 3.03 -22.61 -14.33
CA LEU A 44 4.18 -22.36 -13.46
C LEU A 44 4.35 -23.55 -12.52
N GLU A 45 5.60 -23.84 -12.14
CA GLU A 45 5.90 -24.89 -11.15
C GLU A 45 5.56 -24.45 -9.74
N VAL A 46 5.95 -23.21 -9.40
CA VAL A 46 5.73 -22.63 -8.08
C VAL A 46 5.29 -21.17 -8.22
N ASN A 47 4.64 -20.66 -7.19
CA ASN A 47 4.31 -19.24 -7.12
C ASN A 47 5.60 -18.43 -6.99
N PRO A 48 5.89 -17.50 -7.91
CA PRO A 48 7.13 -16.72 -7.89
C PRO A 48 7.17 -15.61 -6.85
N ILE A 49 6.07 -15.35 -6.14
CA ILE A 49 6.01 -14.31 -5.12
C ILE A 49 6.80 -14.77 -3.90
N ARG A 50 7.77 -13.95 -3.48
CA ARG A 50 8.68 -14.26 -2.37
C ARG A 50 8.17 -13.78 -1.03
N GLU A 51 7.52 -12.62 -1.00
CA GLU A 51 7.02 -11.99 0.21
C GLU A 51 5.69 -11.31 -0.06
N PHE A 52 4.87 -11.20 0.97
CA PHE A 52 3.67 -10.37 0.92
C PHE A 52 4.05 -8.90 1.01
N VAL A 53 3.28 -8.06 0.34
CA VAL A 53 3.43 -6.62 0.33
C VAL A 53 2.09 -6.00 0.71
N ALA A 54 2.12 -5.02 1.57
CA ALA A 54 0.94 -4.27 1.96
C ALA A 54 1.26 -2.79 2.03
N ALA A 55 0.26 -1.98 1.80
CA ALA A 55 0.36 -0.54 1.91
C ALA A 55 -0.71 0.00 2.85
N VAL A 56 -0.38 1.05 3.59
CA VAL A 56 -1.30 1.69 4.52
C VAL A 56 -1.03 3.20 4.55
N SER A 57 -2.08 3.97 4.76
CA SER A 57 -2.01 5.42 4.96
C SER A 57 -1.98 5.74 6.45
N CYS A 58 -1.13 6.69 6.81
CA CYS A 58 -1.04 7.23 8.17
C CYS A 58 -1.05 8.74 8.08
N ASP A 59 -1.88 9.39 8.87
CA ASP A 59 -2.04 10.84 8.82
C ASP A 59 -1.89 11.45 10.22
N ILE A 60 -1.65 12.76 10.27
CA ILE A 60 -1.91 13.56 11.46
C ILE A 60 -3.17 14.35 11.21
N PHE A 61 -4.17 14.11 12.05
CA PHE A 61 -5.46 14.80 12.01
C PHE A 61 -5.79 15.32 13.41
N ALA A 62 -6.05 16.63 13.51
CA ALA A 62 -6.31 17.30 14.80
C ALA A 62 -5.24 17.00 15.86
N GLY A 63 -3.97 16.93 15.44
CA GLY A 63 -2.83 16.68 16.32
C GLY A 63 -2.62 15.21 16.68
N GLU A 64 -3.46 14.30 16.22
CA GLU A 64 -3.35 12.86 16.50
C GLU A 64 -2.85 12.09 15.28
N LYS A 65 -2.09 11.03 15.53
CA LYS A 65 -1.64 10.10 14.50
C LYS A 65 -2.76 9.09 14.24
N ILE A 66 -3.14 8.95 12.98
CA ILE A 66 -4.23 8.06 12.57
C ILE A 66 -3.68 7.06 11.55
N LEU A 67 -3.92 5.78 11.82
CA LEU A 67 -3.55 4.69 10.94
C LEU A 67 -4.78 4.26 10.13
N ASP A 68 -4.60 4.05 8.82
CA ASP A 68 -5.65 3.57 7.92
C ASP A 68 -6.84 4.54 7.88
N VAL A 69 -6.58 5.71 7.33
CA VAL A 69 -7.48 6.86 7.38
C VAL A 69 -8.67 6.71 6.43
N ASP A 70 -9.82 7.28 6.82
CA ASP A 70 -10.96 7.48 5.92
C ASP A 70 -10.83 8.79 5.12
N TYR A 71 -11.78 9.04 4.22
CA TYR A 71 -11.73 10.23 3.37
C TYR A 71 -11.80 11.53 4.19
N GLU A 72 -12.65 11.57 5.21
CA GLU A 72 -12.80 12.76 6.04
C GLU A 72 -11.52 13.10 6.78
N GLU A 73 -10.90 12.10 7.40
CA GLU A 73 -9.62 12.25 8.09
C GLU A 73 -8.50 12.65 7.13
N ASP A 74 -8.43 12.01 5.97
CA ASP A 74 -7.39 12.25 4.97
C ASP A 74 -7.52 13.65 4.34
N SER A 75 -8.74 14.09 4.03
CA SER A 75 -8.99 15.39 3.41
C SER A 75 -8.68 16.58 4.32
N HIS A 76 -8.68 16.37 5.64
CA HIS A 76 -8.40 17.41 6.64
C HIS A 76 -7.08 17.19 7.38
N ALA A 77 -6.28 16.23 6.92
CA ALA A 77 -5.03 15.89 7.58
C ALA A 77 -3.98 17.00 7.45
N GLN A 78 -3.23 17.23 8.52
CA GLN A 78 -2.07 18.11 8.53
C GLN A 78 -0.86 17.46 7.85
N VAL A 79 -0.74 16.15 7.98
CA VAL A 79 0.29 15.33 7.35
C VAL A 79 -0.37 14.08 6.79
N ASP A 80 -0.04 13.76 5.55
CA ASP A 80 -0.53 12.56 4.87
C ASP A 80 0.67 11.72 4.46
N MET A 81 0.70 10.46 4.89
CA MET A 81 1.80 9.54 4.61
C MET A 81 1.28 8.18 4.13
N ASN A 82 2.00 7.63 3.16
CA ASN A 82 1.76 6.28 2.66
C ASN A 82 3.00 5.42 2.89
N PHE A 83 2.79 4.21 3.38
CA PHE A 83 3.84 3.23 3.61
C PHE A 83 3.55 1.98 2.78
N VAL A 84 4.56 1.49 2.09
CA VAL A 84 4.52 0.19 1.42
C VAL A 84 5.59 -0.68 2.06
N LEU A 85 5.16 -1.76 2.69
CA LEU A 85 6.02 -2.63 3.52
C LEU A 85 5.94 -4.07 3.06
N THR A 86 7.00 -4.82 3.31
CA THR A 86 7.02 -6.28 3.09
C THR A 86 6.75 -7.02 4.39
N GLU A 87 6.38 -8.30 4.29
CA GLU A 87 6.12 -9.12 5.48
C GLU A 87 7.36 -9.29 6.37
N SER A 88 8.57 -9.16 5.82
CA SER A 88 9.81 -9.20 6.60
C SER A 88 10.13 -7.87 7.29
N GLY A 89 9.25 -6.87 7.17
CA GLY A 89 9.44 -5.57 7.80
C GLY A 89 10.30 -4.58 7.01
N LYS A 90 10.60 -4.89 5.75
CA LYS A 90 11.36 -3.97 4.89
C LYS A 90 10.45 -2.93 4.28
N ILE A 91 11.00 -1.75 4.06
CA ILE A 91 10.29 -0.63 3.47
C ILE A 91 10.51 -0.64 1.96
N VAL A 92 9.42 -0.67 1.19
CA VAL A 92 9.46 -0.51 -0.27
C VAL A 92 9.36 0.96 -0.63
N GLU A 93 8.46 1.68 0.01
CA GLU A 93 8.22 3.10 -0.26
C GLU A 93 7.69 3.79 0.99
N ILE A 94 8.15 5.02 1.22
CA ILE A 94 7.54 5.98 2.13
C ILE A 94 7.28 7.25 1.33
N GLN A 95 6.03 7.70 1.31
CA GLN A 95 5.64 8.94 0.66
C GLN A 95 4.88 9.78 1.66
N GLY A 96 5.25 11.07 1.80
CA GLY A 96 4.61 11.94 2.76
C GLY A 96 4.54 13.38 2.29
N THR A 97 3.48 14.06 2.71
CA THR A 97 3.23 15.47 2.41
C THR A 97 2.72 16.16 3.66
N ALA A 98 3.27 17.33 3.97
CA ALA A 98 2.77 18.22 5.01
C ALA A 98 2.17 19.45 4.34
N GLU A 99 0.92 19.77 4.65
CA GLU A 99 0.22 20.88 3.97
C GLU A 99 0.65 22.26 4.49
N GLU A 100 0.82 22.41 5.80
CA GLU A 100 1.13 23.70 6.41
C GLU A 100 2.57 23.78 6.91
N LEU A 101 3.00 22.78 7.67
CA LEU A 101 4.34 22.75 8.28
C LEU A 101 4.97 21.37 8.01
N PRO A 102 6.29 21.34 7.77
CA PRO A 102 6.99 20.06 7.65
C PRO A 102 6.82 19.23 8.92
N PHE A 103 6.65 17.90 8.75
CA PHE A 103 6.59 16.98 9.87
C PHE A 103 8.01 16.61 10.33
N ALA A 104 8.14 16.30 11.62
CA ALA A 104 9.43 15.90 12.19
C ALA A 104 9.80 14.47 11.80
N GLU A 105 11.10 14.23 11.61
CA GLU A 105 11.64 12.90 11.34
C GLU A 105 11.23 11.87 12.41
N VAL A 106 11.19 12.30 13.65
CA VAL A 106 10.75 11.50 14.80
C VAL A 106 9.34 10.92 14.62
N PHE A 107 8.45 11.63 13.89
CA PHE A 107 7.11 11.15 13.60
C PHE A 107 7.15 9.83 12.79
N ILE A 108 8.03 9.75 11.82
CA ILE A 108 8.21 8.56 10.99
C ILE A 108 8.67 7.38 11.84
N LEU A 109 9.60 7.60 12.77
CA LEU A 109 10.15 6.55 13.63
C LEU A 109 9.13 5.98 14.60
N VAL A 110 8.13 6.77 15.00
CA VAL A 110 7.10 6.38 15.97
C VAL A 110 5.93 5.66 15.28
N LEU A 111 5.76 5.85 13.98
CA LEU A 111 4.73 5.15 13.21
C LEU A 111 5.14 3.71 12.93
#